data_03a80c4b45255204cd8858f08bda831f
#
_entry.id   03a80c4b45255204cd8858f08bda831f
#
_cell.length_a   1.000
_cell.length_b   1.000
_cell.length_c   1.000
_cell.angle_alpha   90.00
_cell.angle_beta   90.00
_cell.angle_gamma   90.00
#
_symmetry.space_group_name_H-M   'P 1'
#
loop_
_entity.id
_entity.type
_entity.pdbx_description
1 polymer ?
#
loop_
_entity_poly.entity_id
_entity_poly.type
_entity_poly.pdbx_seq_one_letter_code
_entity_poly.pdbx_strand_id
1 'polypeptide(L)'
;FALEWCEFCWAVRKLFDRLGIAYHAVDLDSVPYQARDLGIRLRAELLRRTGAPTIPQIWIHGAAIGGATELFDAMRSGRAQALLAEAGIACDAGADVDPYAFLPRWLHPRKAA
;
A
#
# COMPACT_ATOMS: atom_id res chain seq x y z
N PHE A 1 -4.69 -1.18 4.32
CA PHE A 1 -5.99 -0.48 4.35
C PHE A 1 -6.18 0.27 3.04
N ALA A 2 -7.29 0.04 2.37
CA ALA A 2 -7.50 0.49 1.00
C ALA A 2 -8.94 0.96 0.79
N LEU A 3 -9.20 1.46 -0.43
CA LEU A 3 -10.54 1.72 -0.96
C LEU A 3 -10.71 0.91 -2.24
N GLU A 4 -11.95 0.51 -2.54
CA GLU A 4 -12.23 -0.25 -3.76
C GLU A 4 -11.95 0.57 -5.01
N TRP A 5 -12.24 1.87 -4.97
CA TRP A 5 -12.07 2.80 -6.08
C TRP A 5 -10.94 3.80 -5.77
N CYS A 6 -9.71 3.33 -5.87
CA CYS A 6 -8.53 4.14 -5.61
C CYS A 6 -7.39 3.68 -6.52
N GLU A 7 -6.92 4.57 -7.37
CA GLU A 7 -5.87 4.26 -8.34
C GLU A 7 -4.55 3.92 -7.67
N PHE A 8 -4.20 4.60 -6.60
CA PHE A 8 -3.01 4.26 -5.81
C PHE A 8 -3.16 2.88 -5.15
N CYS A 9 -4.35 2.54 -4.65
CA CYS A 9 -4.63 1.22 -4.09
C CYS A 9 -4.49 0.13 -5.16
N TRP A 10 -4.98 0.38 -6.37
CA TRP A 10 -4.84 -0.56 -7.49
C TRP A 10 -3.38 -0.76 -7.87
N ALA A 11 -2.58 0.32 -7.89
CA ALA A 11 -1.16 0.21 -8.18
C ALA A 11 -0.43 -0.65 -7.16
N VAL A 12 -0.74 -0.49 -5.89
CA VAL A 12 -0.18 -1.33 -4.81
C VAL A 12 -0.56 -2.80 -4.99
N ARG A 13 -1.83 -3.08 -5.29
CA ARG A 13 -2.30 -4.46 -5.53
C ARG A 13 -1.59 -5.10 -6.71
N LYS A 14 -1.45 -4.37 -7.82
CA LYS A 14 -0.73 -4.85 -9.01
C LYS A 14 0.73 -5.15 -8.69
N LEU A 15 1.38 -4.29 -7.91
CA LEU A 15 2.74 -4.51 -7.47
C LEU A 15 2.86 -5.80 -6.64
N PHE A 16 1.99 -5.97 -5.65
CA PHE A 16 2.01 -7.16 -4.81
C PHE A 16 1.76 -8.43 -5.62
N ASP A 17 0.80 -8.40 -6.54
CA ASP A 17 0.52 -9.54 -7.41
C ASP A 17 1.72 -9.88 -8.30
N ARG A 18 2.37 -8.86 -8.86
CA ARG A 18 3.54 -9.04 -9.72
C ARG A 18 4.73 -9.63 -8.97
N LEU A 19 4.90 -9.26 -7.71
CA LEU A 19 6.00 -9.75 -6.87
C LEU A 19 5.64 -11.01 -6.08
N GLY A 20 4.44 -11.53 -6.25
CA GLY A 20 3.99 -12.73 -5.53
C GLY A 20 3.85 -12.51 -4.03
N ILE A 21 3.60 -11.29 -3.58
CA ILE A 21 3.43 -10.94 -2.17
C ILE A 21 2.01 -11.24 -1.74
N ALA A 22 1.85 -12.10 -0.74
CA ALA A 22 0.55 -12.32 -0.11
C ALA A 22 0.21 -11.15 0.81
N TYR A 23 -1.01 -10.64 0.70
CA TYR A 23 -1.47 -9.51 1.52
C TYR A 23 -2.94 -9.66 1.87
N HIS A 24 -3.34 -8.99 2.92
CA HIS A 24 -4.73 -8.84 3.31
C HIS A 24 -5.17 -7.40 3.04
N ALA A 25 -6.22 -7.24 2.25
CA ALA A 25 -6.79 -5.94 1.94
C ALA A 25 -8.02 -5.67 2.80
N VAL A 26 -8.01 -4.53 3.48
CA VAL A 26 -9.17 -4.01 4.19
C VAL A 26 -9.72 -2.85 3.37
N ASP A 27 -10.77 -3.13 2.59
CA ASP A 27 -11.42 -2.12 1.75
C ASP A 27 -12.45 -1.36 2.59
N LEU A 28 -12.07 -0.18 3.05
CA LEU A 28 -12.80 0.59 4.05
C LEU A 28 -14.17 1.09 3.57
N ASP A 29 -14.36 1.17 2.26
CA ASP A 29 -15.62 1.57 1.62
C ASP A 29 -16.48 0.39 1.18
N SER A 30 -16.03 -0.84 1.40
CA SER A 30 -16.78 -2.03 1.04
C SER A 30 -17.96 -2.28 2.00
N VAL A 31 -18.92 -3.07 1.54
CA VAL A 31 -20.17 -3.33 2.27
C VAL A 31 -19.96 -3.80 3.70
N PRO A 32 -19.04 -4.76 3.99
CA PRO A 32 -18.83 -5.19 5.38
C PRO A 32 -18.39 -4.07 6.32
N TYR A 33 -17.73 -3.04 5.80
CA TYR A 33 -17.22 -1.92 6.59
C TYR A 33 -18.17 -0.73 6.65
N GLN A 34 -19.31 -0.79 5.98
CA GLN A 34 -20.36 0.24 6.07
C GLN A 34 -21.21 0.07 7.35
N ALA A 35 -21.33 -1.15 7.84
CA ALA A 35 -22.09 -1.44 9.06
C ALA A 35 -21.49 -0.70 10.25
N ARG A 36 -22.35 0.01 11.00
CA ARG A 36 -21.95 0.78 12.19
C ARG A 36 -20.81 1.79 11.93
N ASP A 37 -20.73 2.29 10.71
CA ASP A 37 -19.67 3.23 10.28
C ASP A 37 -18.25 2.69 10.54
N LEU A 38 -18.06 1.38 10.45
CA LEU A 38 -16.79 0.74 10.76
C LEU A 38 -15.64 1.28 9.93
N GLY A 39 -15.84 1.47 8.62
CA GLY A 39 -14.81 2.04 7.73
C GLY A 39 -14.38 3.43 8.16
N ILE A 40 -15.34 4.30 8.49
CA ILE A 40 -15.07 5.66 8.96
C ILE A 40 -14.31 5.63 10.29
N ARG A 41 -14.73 4.75 11.19
CA ARG A 41 -14.08 4.61 12.51
C ARG A 41 -12.65 4.08 12.38
N LEU A 42 -12.42 3.14 11.47
CA LEU A 42 -11.08 2.63 11.19
C LEU A 42 -10.17 3.72 10.60
N ARG A 43 -10.69 4.54 9.67
CA ARG A 43 -9.92 5.66 9.13
C ARG A 43 -9.54 6.66 10.22
N ALA A 44 -10.45 6.96 11.14
CA ALA A 44 -10.16 7.84 12.27
C ALA A 44 -9.06 7.26 13.17
N GLU A 45 -9.09 5.95 13.43
CA GLU A 45 -8.07 5.26 14.21
C GLU A 45 -6.71 5.24 13.50
N LEU A 46 -6.70 5.04 12.19
CA LEU A 46 -5.47 5.11 11.39
C LEU A 46 -4.85 6.51 11.45
N LEU A 47 -5.67 7.55 11.32
CA LEU A 47 -5.22 8.94 11.46
C LEU A 47 -4.62 9.19 12.84
N ARG A 48 -5.27 8.69 13.88
CA ARG A 48 -4.77 8.83 15.26
C ARG A 48 -3.41 8.16 15.44
N ARG A 49 -3.22 6.98 14.86
CA ARG A 49 -1.97 6.21 15.01
C ARG A 49 -0.83 6.71 14.14
N THR A 50 -1.13 7.16 12.93
CA THR A 50 -0.09 7.49 11.94
C THR A 50 0.05 8.98 11.68
N GLY A 51 -0.97 9.79 12.03
CA GLY A 51 -1.02 11.18 11.63
C GLY A 51 -1.35 11.41 10.16
N ALA A 52 -1.61 10.36 9.39
CA ALA A 52 -1.88 10.44 7.96
C ALA A 52 -3.35 10.15 7.66
N PRO A 53 -4.07 11.10 7.03
CA PRO A 53 -5.48 10.89 6.67
C PRO A 53 -5.67 10.14 5.36
N THR A 54 -4.61 9.90 4.61
CA THR A 54 -4.67 9.36 3.25
C THR A 54 -4.74 7.84 3.22
N ILE A 55 -5.34 7.31 2.15
CA ILE A 55 -5.42 5.89 1.81
C ILE A 55 -4.80 5.73 0.40
N PRO A 56 -4.05 4.66 0.12
CA PRO A 56 -3.85 3.46 0.92
C PRO A 56 -2.90 3.67 2.10
N GLN A 57 -2.99 2.78 3.09
CA GLN A 57 -1.99 2.66 4.15
C GLN A 57 -1.50 1.22 4.21
N ILE A 58 -0.20 1.06 4.09
CA ILE A 58 0.45 -0.25 4.05
C ILE A 58 1.11 -0.53 5.40
N TRP A 59 0.83 -1.69 5.94
CA TRP A 59 1.39 -2.16 7.20
C TRP A 59 2.06 -3.51 6.96
N ILE A 60 3.28 -3.65 7.40
CA ILE A 60 4.03 -4.91 7.32
C ILE A 60 4.39 -5.32 8.73
N HIS A 61 3.85 -6.46 9.17
CA HIS A 61 4.14 -7.06 10.48
C HIS A 61 4.00 -6.04 11.63
N GLY A 62 2.90 -5.28 11.60
CA GLY A 62 2.62 -4.28 12.63
C GLY A 62 3.31 -2.94 12.47
N ALA A 63 4.21 -2.80 11.50
CA ALA A 63 4.89 -1.53 11.21
C ALA A 63 4.19 -0.78 10.08
N ALA A 64 3.85 0.48 10.32
CA ALA A 64 3.27 1.33 9.29
C ALA A 64 4.37 1.78 8.31
N ILE A 65 4.18 1.46 7.03
CA ILE A 65 5.10 1.87 5.96
C ILE A 65 4.70 3.24 5.42
N GLY A 66 3.41 3.51 5.35
CA GLY A 66 2.84 4.71 4.78
C GLY A 66 1.94 4.43 3.61
N GLY A 67 1.83 5.37 2.70
CA GLY A 67 1.01 5.26 1.49
C GLY A 67 1.74 4.58 0.33
N ALA A 68 1.17 4.72 -0.87
CA ALA A 68 1.72 4.09 -2.07
C ALA A 68 3.14 4.58 -2.39
N THR A 69 3.38 5.89 -2.33
CA THR A 69 4.70 6.44 -2.66
C THR A 69 5.75 6.01 -1.66
N GLU A 70 5.44 5.99 -0.38
CA GLU A 70 6.34 5.51 0.67
C GLU A 70 6.67 4.03 0.46
N LEU A 71 5.67 3.21 0.08
CA LEU A 71 5.90 1.81 -0.25
C LEU A 71 6.80 1.66 -1.47
N PHE A 72 6.54 2.41 -2.53
CA PHE A 72 7.32 2.34 -3.77
C PHE A 72 8.77 2.74 -3.53
N ASP A 73 8.99 3.79 -2.76
CA ASP A 73 10.34 4.23 -2.40
C ASP A 73 11.05 3.19 -1.51
N ALA A 74 10.32 2.58 -0.59
CA ALA A 74 10.85 1.50 0.24
C ALA A 74 11.20 0.25 -0.59
N MET A 75 10.44 -0.03 -1.64
CA MET A 75 10.77 -1.12 -2.58
C MET A 75 12.04 -0.80 -3.38
N ARG A 76 12.18 0.43 -3.86
CA ARG A 76 13.38 0.87 -4.59
C ARG A 76 14.65 0.81 -3.72
N SER A 77 14.55 1.17 -2.46
CA SER A 77 15.68 1.18 -1.53
C SER A 77 16.01 -0.21 -0.97
N GLY A 78 15.15 -1.19 -1.13
CA GLY A 78 15.30 -2.51 -0.51
C GLY A 78 14.77 -2.62 0.91
N ARG A 79 14.30 -1.53 1.51
CA ARG A 79 13.78 -1.51 2.88
C ARG A 79 12.52 -2.36 3.02
N ALA A 80 11.62 -2.29 2.04
CA ALA A 80 10.38 -3.08 2.08
C ALA A 80 10.68 -4.58 1.98
N GLN A 81 11.61 -4.98 1.12
CA GLN A 81 12.02 -6.36 0.98
C GLN A 81 12.63 -6.91 2.29
N ALA A 82 13.42 -6.10 2.98
CA ALA A 82 13.98 -6.50 4.27
C ALA A 82 12.88 -6.71 5.31
N LEU A 83 11.88 -5.82 5.38
CA LEU A 83 10.76 -5.96 6.29
C LEU A 83 9.90 -7.20 5.97
N LEU A 84 9.68 -7.48 4.70
CA LEU A 84 8.96 -8.67 4.27
C LEU A 84 9.71 -9.94 4.65
N ALA A 85 11.03 -9.97 4.47
CA ALA A 85 11.86 -11.10 4.85
C ALA A 85 11.82 -11.34 6.37
N GLU A 86 11.90 -10.31 7.17
CA GLU A 86 11.77 -10.41 8.62
C GLU A 86 10.43 -10.96 9.06
N ALA A 87 9.37 -10.63 8.33
CA ALA A 87 8.02 -11.13 8.59
C ALA A 87 7.77 -12.53 8.04
N GLY A 88 8.71 -13.12 7.32
CA GLY A 88 8.55 -14.41 6.67
C GLY A 88 7.63 -14.40 5.47
N ILE A 89 7.44 -13.23 4.84
CA ILE A 89 6.57 -13.06 3.68
C ILE A 89 7.40 -13.18 2.42
N ALA A 90 7.01 -14.12 1.53
CA ALA A 90 7.69 -14.33 0.26
C ALA A 90 7.51 -13.13 -0.67
N CYS A 91 8.58 -12.75 -1.34
CA CYS A 91 8.61 -11.70 -2.33
C CYS A 91 9.54 -12.11 -3.47
N ASP A 92 9.12 -11.93 -4.71
CA ASP A 92 9.96 -12.21 -5.88
C ASP A 92 11.03 -11.11 -6.03
N ALA A 93 12.15 -11.29 -5.34
CA ALA A 93 13.26 -10.35 -5.34
C ALA A 93 14.02 -10.30 -6.67
N GLY A 94 13.82 -11.31 -7.55
CA GLY A 94 14.44 -11.34 -8.88
C GLY A 94 13.68 -10.53 -9.93
N ALA A 95 12.49 -10.05 -9.62
CA ALA A 95 11.70 -9.25 -10.54
C ALA A 95 12.25 -7.82 -10.61
N ASP A 96 12.73 -7.44 -11.79
CA ASP A 96 13.18 -6.07 -12.06
C ASP A 96 11.95 -5.23 -12.44
N VAL A 97 11.28 -4.71 -11.43
CA VAL A 97 10.03 -3.96 -11.58
C VAL A 97 10.16 -2.60 -10.93
N ASP A 98 9.90 -1.54 -11.70
CA ASP A 98 9.73 -0.21 -11.12
C ASP A 98 8.30 -0.10 -10.56
N PRO A 99 8.13 0.05 -9.24
CA PRO A 99 6.80 0.15 -8.63
C PRO A 99 5.94 1.27 -9.20
N TYR A 100 6.56 2.38 -9.58
CA TYR A 100 5.85 3.52 -10.16
C TYR A 100 5.23 3.22 -11.53
N ALA A 101 5.68 2.19 -12.21
CA ALA A 101 5.10 1.78 -13.50
C ALA A 101 3.65 1.33 -13.40
N PHE A 102 3.19 0.96 -12.21
CA PHE A 102 1.79 0.55 -11.98
C PHE A 102 0.83 1.72 -11.83
N LEU A 103 1.33 2.93 -11.61
CA LEU A 103 0.50 4.13 -11.59
C LEU A 103 0.15 4.58 -13.00
N PRO A 104 -1.07 5.11 -13.23
CA PRO A 104 -1.34 5.81 -14.47
C PRO A 104 -0.33 6.94 -14.71
N ARG A 105 -0.03 7.21 -15.98
CA ARG A 105 0.99 8.19 -16.35
C ARG A 105 0.82 9.55 -15.68
N TRP A 106 -0.41 10.01 -15.60
CA TRP A 106 -0.72 11.32 -15.03
C TRP A 106 -0.53 11.40 -13.51
N LEU A 107 -0.35 10.26 -12.85
CA LEU A 107 -0.02 10.19 -11.42
C LEU A 107 1.48 10.04 -11.16
N HIS A 108 2.28 9.88 -12.20
CA HIS A 108 3.72 9.80 -12.03
C HIS A 108 4.28 11.14 -11.56
N PRO A 109 5.32 11.16 -10.70
CA PRO A 109 6.00 12.39 -10.34
C PRO A 109 6.50 13.07 -11.61
N ARG A 110 6.27 14.37 -11.73
CA ARG A 110 6.83 15.14 -12.84
C ARG A 110 8.35 15.13 -12.73
N LYS A 111 9.01 14.75 -13.81
CA LYS A 111 10.46 14.97 -13.90
C LYS A 111 10.70 16.46 -13.82
N ALA A 112 11.66 16.87 -13.00
CA ALA A 112 12.14 18.24 -13.05
C ALA A 112 12.60 18.54 -14.48
N ALA A 113 12.01 19.56 -15.05
CA ALA A 113 12.34 19.95 -16.42
C ALA A 113 13.80 20.41 -16.49
#